data_24163b81de56b24317cbb24a718cf117
#
_entry.id   24163b81de56b24317cbb24a718cf117
#
_cell.length_a   1.000
_cell.length_b   1.000
_cell.length_c   1.000
_cell.angle_alpha   90.00
_cell.angle_beta   90.00
_cell.angle_gamma   90.00
#
_symmetry.space_group_name_H-M   'P 1'
#
loop_
_entity.id
_entity.type
_entity.pdbx_description
1 polymer ?
#
loop_
_entity_poly.entity_id
_entity_poly.type
_entity_poly.pdbx_seq_one_letter_code
_entity_poly.pdbx_strand_id
1 'polypeptide(L)'
;MLSQNTNALGIIFPNSYDNTVPELVTERAMASIPFAGRYRMVDFVLSSMANCGISNVSIVVRKNYHSLMDHLGTGREWDMARRHGGLNIVPPFAEKGVRIYSGRVEALGSIMNFLENQKEKYVVMSDANVALNYDFNALLAAHQASGADVTVAYQKTEIPEGRKNDNYTLTVDADGRVTELLFNDYRPGVQNLDLNIYVLERETLLKLVRDATSRGLIYFERDILAHNVNILNIHALEYTGYVARSEERRV
;
A
#
# COMPACT_ATOMS: atom_id res chain seq x y z
N MET A 1 -3.66 -21.35 16.64
CA MET A 1 -2.19 -21.25 16.46
C MET A 1 -1.84 -19.80 16.66
N LEU A 2 -0.99 -19.45 17.63
CA LEU A 2 -0.48 -18.09 17.78
C LEU A 2 0.37 -17.80 16.55
N SER A 3 0.00 -16.81 15.74
CA SER A 3 0.77 -16.42 14.56
C SER A 3 2.19 -16.06 15.03
N GLN A 4 3.19 -16.68 14.44
CA GLN A 4 4.57 -16.26 14.66
C GLN A 4 4.67 -14.79 14.23
N ASN A 5 5.25 -13.96 15.07
CA ASN A 5 5.45 -12.54 14.79
C ASN A 5 6.28 -12.42 13.49
N THR A 6 5.63 -12.01 12.42
CA THR A 6 6.28 -11.81 11.12
C THR A 6 7.21 -10.60 11.23
N ASN A 7 8.47 -10.75 10.81
CA ASN A 7 9.47 -9.68 10.88
C ASN A 7 9.22 -8.61 9.81
N ALA A 8 7.98 -8.08 9.80
CA ALA A 8 7.52 -7.06 8.86
C ALA A 8 6.68 -5.99 9.55
N LEU A 9 6.94 -4.73 9.19
CA LEU A 9 6.14 -3.57 9.52
C LEU A 9 5.10 -3.34 8.42
N GLY A 10 3.83 -3.20 8.78
CA GLY A 10 2.77 -2.79 7.86
C GLY A 10 2.68 -1.26 7.76
N ILE A 11 2.54 -0.72 6.54
CA ILE A 11 2.22 0.69 6.31
C ILE A 11 1.00 0.76 5.40
N ILE A 12 -0.05 1.42 5.87
CA ILE A 12 -1.29 1.59 5.12
C ILE A 12 -1.48 3.07 4.77
N PHE A 13 -1.81 3.34 3.49
CA PHE A 13 -2.12 4.67 2.98
C PHE A 13 -3.64 4.79 2.75
N PRO A 14 -4.38 5.44 3.66
CA PRO A 14 -5.83 5.44 3.67
C PRO A 14 -6.47 6.44 2.70
N ASN A 15 -5.67 7.36 2.15
CA ASN A 15 -6.13 8.47 1.31
C ASN A 15 -5.73 8.32 -0.17
N SER A 16 -5.14 7.19 -0.56
CA SER A 16 -4.89 6.88 -1.96
C SER A 16 -6.23 6.83 -2.70
N TYR A 17 -6.26 7.34 -3.91
CA TYR A 17 -7.48 7.36 -4.74
C TYR A 17 -8.69 8.18 -4.21
N ASP A 18 -8.53 9.02 -3.19
CA ASP A 18 -9.60 9.94 -2.73
C ASP A 18 -10.23 10.73 -3.91
N ASN A 19 -9.44 11.03 -4.94
CA ASN A 19 -9.90 11.83 -6.08
C ASN A 19 -10.77 11.05 -7.07
N THR A 20 -10.84 9.73 -6.99
CA THR A 20 -11.60 8.88 -7.92
C THR A 20 -13.08 8.80 -7.56
N VAL A 21 -13.42 9.03 -6.29
CA VAL A 21 -14.81 9.02 -5.77
C VAL A 21 -15.06 10.21 -4.84
N PRO A 22 -14.92 11.45 -5.34
CA PRO A 22 -14.94 12.66 -4.50
C PRO A 22 -16.20 12.80 -3.67
N GLU A 23 -17.35 12.32 -4.16
CA GLU A 23 -18.64 12.40 -3.46
C GLU A 23 -18.66 11.56 -2.18
N LEU A 24 -17.88 10.48 -2.12
CA LEU A 24 -17.84 9.57 -0.97
C LEU A 24 -16.78 9.97 0.06
N VAL A 25 -15.82 10.81 -0.32
CA VAL A 25 -14.65 11.17 0.51
C VAL A 25 -14.64 12.63 0.95
N THR A 26 -15.74 13.36 0.77
CA THR A 26 -15.87 14.76 1.23
C THR A 26 -15.61 14.89 2.72
N GLU A 27 -16.17 13.98 3.54
CA GLU A 27 -16.09 14.01 5.00
C GLU A 27 -15.25 12.87 5.59
N ARG A 28 -14.70 11.99 4.76
CA ARG A 28 -13.97 10.79 5.21
C ARG A 28 -12.88 10.38 4.24
N ALA A 29 -11.85 9.69 4.75
CA ALA A 29 -10.84 9.06 3.91
C ALA A 29 -11.42 7.87 3.14
N MET A 30 -10.84 7.52 1.98
CA MET A 30 -11.18 6.33 1.19
C MET A 30 -11.27 5.06 2.06
N ALA A 31 -10.30 4.85 2.92
CA ALA A 31 -10.24 3.72 3.85
C ALA A 31 -11.45 3.62 4.80
N SER A 32 -12.18 4.73 5.02
CA SER A 32 -13.37 4.78 5.89
C SER A 32 -14.67 4.52 5.17
N ILE A 33 -14.66 4.30 3.85
CA ILE A 33 -15.87 4.02 3.08
C ILE A 33 -16.49 2.72 3.60
N PRO A 34 -17.80 2.73 3.97
CA PRO A 34 -18.51 1.54 4.41
C PRO A 34 -18.60 0.49 3.29
N PHE A 35 -18.40 -0.77 3.65
CA PHE A 35 -18.53 -1.91 2.77
C PHE A 35 -19.43 -2.98 3.40
N ALA A 36 -20.40 -3.50 2.62
CA ALA A 36 -21.34 -4.56 3.07
C ALA A 36 -22.04 -4.25 4.41
N GLY A 37 -22.31 -2.98 4.69
CA GLY A 37 -23.09 -2.51 5.84
C GLY A 37 -22.40 -2.57 7.21
N ARG A 38 -21.32 -3.33 7.37
CA ARG A 38 -20.62 -3.53 8.65
C ARG A 38 -19.16 -3.11 8.61
N TYR A 39 -18.48 -3.41 7.52
CA TYR A 39 -17.04 -3.21 7.36
C TYR A 39 -16.73 -1.84 6.78
N ARG A 40 -15.46 -1.45 6.87
CA ARG A 40 -14.87 -0.36 6.11
C ARG A 40 -13.73 -0.89 5.24
N MET A 41 -13.35 -0.16 4.21
CA MET A 41 -12.32 -0.62 3.27
C MET A 41 -11.00 -1.00 3.98
N VAL A 42 -10.60 -0.27 5.01
CA VAL A 42 -9.39 -0.56 5.80
C VAL A 42 -9.41 -1.92 6.49
N ASP A 43 -10.59 -2.45 6.83
CA ASP A 43 -10.72 -3.69 7.59
C ASP A 43 -10.15 -4.89 6.83
N PHE A 44 -10.23 -4.87 5.50
CA PHE A 44 -9.75 -5.98 4.66
C PHE A 44 -8.22 -6.09 4.69
N VAL A 45 -7.51 -4.98 4.44
CA VAL A 45 -6.05 -5.00 4.46
C VAL A 45 -5.52 -5.21 5.88
N LEU A 46 -6.14 -4.58 6.88
CA LEU A 46 -5.72 -4.69 8.26
C LEU A 46 -5.94 -6.11 8.81
N SER A 47 -7.08 -6.74 8.48
CA SER A 47 -7.34 -8.15 8.84
C SER A 47 -6.40 -9.10 8.12
N SER A 48 -6.09 -8.86 6.85
CA SER A 48 -5.11 -9.66 6.11
C SER A 48 -3.72 -9.57 6.75
N MET A 49 -3.28 -8.35 7.15
CA MET A 49 -2.01 -8.15 7.88
C MET A 49 -2.01 -8.89 9.23
N ALA A 50 -3.08 -8.72 10.02
CA ALA A 50 -3.21 -9.40 11.32
C ALA A 50 -3.17 -10.91 11.19
N ASN A 51 -3.89 -11.48 10.24
CA ASN A 51 -3.93 -12.92 9.97
C ASN A 51 -2.56 -13.48 9.55
N CYS A 52 -1.72 -12.66 8.92
CA CYS A 52 -0.35 -13.02 8.53
C CYS A 52 0.69 -12.74 9.64
N GLY A 53 0.26 -12.32 10.83
CA GLY A 53 1.14 -12.04 11.96
C GLY A 53 1.90 -10.71 11.87
N ILE A 54 1.54 -9.83 10.94
CA ILE A 54 2.04 -8.44 10.90
C ILE A 54 1.27 -7.66 11.96
N SER A 55 1.87 -7.53 13.13
CA SER A 55 1.22 -6.95 14.31
C SER A 55 1.66 -5.52 14.63
N ASN A 56 2.66 -4.99 13.91
CA ASN A 56 3.07 -3.59 13.97
C ASN A 56 2.63 -2.93 12.65
N VAL A 57 1.59 -2.11 12.72
CA VAL A 57 0.98 -1.49 11.53
C VAL A 57 0.84 0.01 11.76
N SER A 58 1.29 0.79 10.80
CA SER A 58 1.15 2.25 10.80
C SER A 58 0.21 2.69 9.68
N ILE A 59 -0.79 3.48 10.02
CA ILE A 59 -1.70 4.09 9.06
C ILE A 59 -1.31 5.55 8.91
N VAL A 60 -0.78 5.91 7.74
CA VAL A 60 -0.26 7.25 7.46
C VAL A 60 -1.38 8.09 6.86
N VAL A 61 -2.09 8.82 7.73
CA VAL A 61 -3.29 9.59 7.37
C VAL A 61 -2.94 10.97 6.83
N ARG A 62 -3.79 11.52 5.94
CA ARG A 62 -3.60 12.81 5.30
C ARG A 62 -4.69 13.83 5.66
N LYS A 63 -5.93 13.56 5.28
CA LYS A 63 -7.10 14.41 5.49
C LYS A 63 -8.33 13.57 5.80
N ASN A 64 -9.37 14.18 6.35
CA ASN A 64 -10.68 13.57 6.59
C ASN A 64 -10.61 12.24 7.35
N TYR A 65 -9.64 12.10 8.27
CA TYR A 65 -9.33 10.83 8.92
C TYR A 65 -10.05 10.61 10.27
N HIS A 66 -10.85 11.56 10.73
CA HIS A 66 -11.53 11.46 12.02
C HIS A 66 -12.40 10.19 12.11
N SER A 67 -13.26 9.99 11.11
CA SER A 67 -14.10 8.79 11.03
C SER A 67 -13.29 7.48 10.96
N LEU A 68 -12.07 7.51 10.41
CA LEU A 68 -11.16 6.38 10.39
C LEU A 68 -10.62 6.09 11.79
N MET A 69 -10.19 7.13 12.51
CA MET A 69 -9.71 7.02 13.89
C MET A 69 -10.78 6.45 14.83
N ASP A 70 -12.02 6.94 14.72
CA ASP A 70 -13.14 6.44 15.51
C ASP A 70 -13.41 4.95 15.27
N HIS A 71 -13.30 4.51 14.00
CA HIS A 71 -13.51 3.11 13.64
C HIS A 71 -12.39 2.20 14.15
N LEU A 72 -11.15 2.62 13.96
CA LEU A 72 -9.98 1.83 14.34
C LEU A 72 -9.77 1.76 15.85
N GLY A 73 -10.18 2.80 16.58
CA GLY A 73 -9.98 2.89 18.02
C GLY A 73 -8.54 2.60 18.41
N THR A 74 -8.34 1.63 19.28
CA THR A 74 -7.02 1.16 19.74
C THR A 74 -6.47 -0.02 18.93
N GLY A 75 -7.13 -0.48 17.88
CA GLY A 75 -6.76 -1.68 17.13
C GLY A 75 -7.08 -3.00 17.83
N ARG A 76 -7.93 -2.98 18.86
CA ARG A 76 -8.28 -4.16 19.67
C ARG A 76 -8.91 -5.28 18.82
N GLU A 77 -9.73 -4.92 17.86
CA GLU A 77 -10.44 -5.86 16.98
C GLU A 77 -9.47 -6.74 16.16
N TRP A 78 -8.22 -6.27 15.95
CA TRP A 78 -7.15 -6.97 15.23
C TRP A 78 -6.04 -7.47 16.15
N ASP A 79 -6.24 -7.47 17.47
CA ASP A 79 -5.20 -7.80 18.47
C ASP A 79 -3.95 -6.92 18.34
N MET A 80 -4.14 -5.66 17.95
CA MET A 80 -3.05 -4.67 17.78
C MET A 80 -3.03 -3.61 18.89
N ALA A 81 -3.79 -3.76 19.96
CA ALA A 81 -3.76 -2.89 21.13
C ALA A 81 -2.57 -3.27 22.04
N ARG A 82 -1.34 -2.95 21.62
CA ARG A 82 -0.10 -3.35 22.30
C ARG A 82 0.70 -2.15 22.77
N ARG A 83 1.50 -2.34 23.82
CA ARG A 83 2.38 -1.29 24.35
C ARG A 83 3.56 -0.96 23.41
N HIS A 84 4.05 -1.96 22.68
CA HIS A 84 5.13 -1.83 21.70
C HIS A 84 4.71 -2.51 20.40
N GLY A 85 4.86 -1.81 19.29
CA GLY A 85 4.21 -2.20 18.04
C GLY A 85 2.71 -1.94 18.09
N GLY A 86 1.92 -2.72 17.38
CA GLY A 86 0.47 -2.54 17.33
C GLY A 86 0.04 -1.54 16.26
N LEU A 87 -1.19 -1.05 16.40
CA LEU A 87 -1.77 -0.11 15.46
C LEU A 87 -1.37 1.32 15.81
N ASN A 88 -0.69 1.99 14.88
CA ASN A 88 -0.28 3.38 15.03
C ASN A 88 -0.96 4.22 13.95
N ILE A 89 -1.61 5.31 14.34
CA ILE A 89 -2.14 6.30 13.39
C ILE A 89 -1.18 7.47 13.37
N VAL A 90 -0.60 7.75 12.21
CA VAL A 90 0.41 8.79 12.03
C VAL A 90 -0.19 9.96 11.28
N PRO A 91 -0.49 11.06 11.97
CA PRO A 91 -1.04 12.27 11.34
C PRO A 91 0.05 13.05 10.58
N PRO A 92 -0.34 13.91 9.61
CA PRO A 92 0.60 14.62 8.74
C PRO A 92 1.40 15.76 9.43
N PHE A 93 1.19 16.01 10.72
CA PHE A 93 1.69 17.20 11.42
C PHE A 93 2.83 16.91 12.40
N ALA A 94 3.66 15.92 12.12
CA ALA A 94 4.76 15.57 13.01
C ALA A 94 5.83 16.69 13.14
N GLU A 95 5.93 17.62 12.16
CA GLU A 95 6.90 18.74 12.21
C GLU A 95 6.26 20.07 11.80
N LYS A 96 6.72 21.18 12.43
CA LYS A 96 6.24 22.55 12.16
C LYS A 96 6.53 22.96 10.72
N GLY A 97 5.52 23.34 9.97
CA GLY A 97 5.62 23.94 8.63
C GLY A 97 5.49 22.98 7.46
N VAL A 98 5.16 21.71 7.70
CA VAL A 98 5.00 20.73 6.65
C VAL A 98 3.67 20.91 5.92
N ARG A 99 3.73 21.01 4.59
CA ARG A 99 2.55 20.90 3.72
C ARG A 99 1.94 19.50 3.90
N ILE A 100 0.59 19.43 3.76
CA ILE A 100 -0.07 18.12 3.62
C ILE A 100 0.57 17.44 2.41
N TYR A 101 1.15 16.25 2.62
CA TYR A 101 1.84 15.51 1.57
C TYR A 101 0.89 15.19 0.40
N SER A 102 1.44 15.22 -0.82
CA SER A 102 0.70 14.97 -2.05
C SER A 102 0.85 13.53 -2.54
N GLY A 103 1.97 12.87 -2.20
CA GLY A 103 2.26 11.52 -2.60
C GLY A 103 2.93 10.68 -1.52
N ARG A 104 3.14 9.43 -1.85
CA ARG A 104 3.63 8.40 -0.91
C ARG A 104 5.08 8.65 -0.47
N VAL A 105 5.92 9.23 -1.33
CA VAL A 105 7.31 9.59 -0.98
C VAL A 105 7.35 10.65 0.11
N GLU A 106 6.55 11.72 -0.05
CA GLU A 106 6.47 12.77 0.98
C GLU A 106 5.89 12.23 2.28
N ALA A 107 4.87 11.35 2.20
CA ALA A 107 4.30 10.70 3.37
C ALA A 107 5.33 9.86 4.12
N LEU A 108 6.10 9.03 3.43
CA LEU A 108 7.19 8.23 4.01
C LEU A 108 8.32 9.10 4.55
N GLY A 109 8.67 10.18 3.84
CA GLY A 109 9.66 11.17 4.29
C GLY A 109 9.27 11.82 5.61
N SER A 110 7.97 12.10 5.81
CA SER A 110 7.46 12.71 7.06
C SER A 110 7.55 11.77 8.28
N ILE A 111 7.63 10.47 8.06
CA ILE A 111 7.75 9.45 9.12
C ILE A 111 9.13 8.78 9.16
N MET A 112 10.14 9.38 8.53
CA MET A 112 11.47 8.77 8.39
C MET A 112 12.07 8.39 9.74
N ASN A 113 12.04 9.29 10.72
CA ASN A 113 12.54 9.03 12.07
C ASN A 113 11.82 7.86 12.75
N PHE A 114 10.51 7.71 12.50
CA PHE A 114 9.75 6.57 12.99
C PHE A 114 10.23 5.27 12.34
N LEU A 115 10.40 5.26 11.01
CA LEU A 115 10.86 4.08 10.26
C LEU A 115 12.27 3.63 10.66
N GLU A 116 13.18 4.58 10.92
CA GLU A 116 14.55 4.31 11.38
C GLU A 116 14.59 3.59 12.73
N ASN A 117 13.64 3.89 13.62
CA ASN A 117 13.54 3.31 14.94
C ASN A 117 12.81 1.97 15.00
N GLN A 118 12.27 1.47 13.87
CA GLN A 118 11.64 0.16 13.82
C GLN A 118 12.67 -0.96 13.79
N LYS A 119 12.26 -2.15 14.25
CA LYS A 119 13.15 -3.32 14.36
C LYS A 119 12.90 -4.34 13.25
N GLU A 120 11.76 -4.26 12.60
CA GLU A 120 11.36 -5.16 11.56
C GLU A 120 12.29 -5.03 10.34
N LYS A 121 12.66 -6.18 9.78
CA LYS A 121 13.55 -6.22 8.60
C LYS A 121 12.82 -5.75 7.35
N TYR A 122 11.55 -6.18 7.20
CA TYR A 122 10.75 -5.90 6.01
C TYR A 122 9.69 -4.84 6.28
N VAL A 123 9.30 -4.15 5.23
CA VAL A 123 8.15 -3.25 5.21
C VAL A 123 7.19 -3.74 4.15
N VAL A 124 5.92 -3.89 4.54
CA VAL A 124 4.80 -4.16 3.65
C VAL A 124 3.97 -2.90 3.55
N MET A 125 3.88 -2.34 2.36
CA MET A 125 3.05 -1.16 2.08
C MET A 125 1.79 -1.59 1.34
N SER A 126 0.65 -1.00 1.69
CA SER A 126 -0.63 -1.23 1.00
C SER A 126 -1.50 0.01 1.04
N ASP A 127 -2.32 0.18 0.00
CA ASP A 127 -3.47 1.07 0.05
C ASP A 127 -4.66 0.40 0.74
N ALA A 128 -5.67 1.18 1.07
CA ALA A 128 -6.91 0.70 1.69
C ALA A 128 -8.14 0.99 0.82
N ASN A 129 -7.99 0.94 -0.50
CA ASN A 129 -9.06 1.13 -1.48
C ASN A 129 -9.58 -0.17 -2.09
N VAL A 130 -9.07 -1.32 -1.63
CA VAL A 130 -9.42 -2.64 -2.15
C VAL A 130 -9.97 -3.55 -1.05
N ALA A 131 -11.03 -4.28 -1.38
CA ALA A 131 -11.52 -5.39 -0.57
C ALA A 131 -10.95 -6.70 -1.13
N LEU A 132 -10.03 -7.29 -0.41
CA LEU A 132 -9.36 -8.55 -0.76
C LEU A 132 -8.97 -9.33 0.51
N ASN A 133 -8.74 -10.61 0.36
CA ASN A 133 -8.14 -11.45 1.40
C ASN A 133 -6.74 -11.84 0.93
N TYR A 134 -5.72 -11.09 1.38
CA TYR A 134 -4.37 -11.21 0.87
C TYR A 134 -3.45 -11.98 1.81
N ASP A 135 -2.69 -12.94 1.27
CA ASP A 135 -1.63 -13.64 2.00
C ASP A 135 -0.30 -12.89 1.90
N PHE A 136 -0.05 -12.02 2.88
CA PHE A 136 1.22 -11.28 2.97
C PHE A 136 2.42 -12.19 3.26
N ASN A 137 2.22 -13.39 3.83
CA ASN A 137 3.32 -14.34 4.04
C ASN A 137 3.80 -14.91 2.70
N ALA A 138 2.88 -15.18 1.76
CA ALA A 138 3.25 -15.61 0.40
C ALA A 138 4.05 -14.51 -0.32
N LEU A 139 3.66 -13.23 -0.17
CA LEU A 139 4.40 -12.11 -0.75
C LEU A 139 5.80 -11.97 -0.15
N LEU A 140 5.94 -12.07 1.18
CA LEU A 140 7.23 -12.02 1.86
C LEU A 140 8.13 -13.20 1.46
N ALA A 141 7.57 -14.40 1.33
CA ALA A 141 8.32 -15.56 0.88
C ALA A 141 8.82 -15.41 -0.56
N ALA A 142 7.98 -14.90 -1.46
CA ALA A 142 8.37 -14.60 -2.85
C ALA A 142 9.47 -13.54 -2.90
N HIS A 143 9.37 -12.48 -2.09
CA HIS A 143 10.40 -11.44 -1.98
C HIS A 143 11.74 -12.02 -1.52
N GLN A 144 11.73 -12.86 -0.49
CA GLN A 144 12.93 -13.50 0.03
C GLN A 144 13.56 -14.47 -0.97
N ALA A 145 12.73 -15.21 -1.70
CA ALA A 145 13.19 -16.19 -2.68
C ALA A 145 13.78 -15.54 -3.94
N SER A 146 13.20 -14.43 -4.39
CA SER A 146 13.67 -13.71 -5.58
C SER A 146 14.94 -12.87 -5.33
N GLY A 147 15.21 -12.51 -4.07
CA GLY A 147 16.27 -11.55 -3.74
C GLY A 147 16.06 -10.17 -4.37
N ALA A 148 14.81 -9.81 -4.63
CA ALA A 148 14.46 -8.54 -5.25
C ALA A 148 14.66 -7.36 -4.29
N ASP A 149 14.86 -6.16 -4.84
CA ASP A 149 14.85 -4.91 -4.06
C ASP A 149 13.42 -4.54 -3.64
N VAL A 150 12.46 -4.79 -4.54
CA VAL A 150 11.03 -4.57 -4.30
C VAL A 150 10.24 -5.72 -4.91
N THR A 151 9.24 -6.23 -4.19
CA THR A 151 8.26 -7.14 -4.78
C THR A 151 6.89 -6.48 -4.78
N VAL A 152 6.20 -6.53 -5.91
CA VAL A 152 4.87 -5.94 -6.14
C VAL A 152 3.84 -7.02 -6.36
N ALA A 153 2.66 -6.86 -5.76
CA ALA A 153 1.52 -7.71 -6.05
C ALA A 153 0.69 -7.14 -7.20
N TYR A 154 0.28 -7.99 -8.14
CA TYR A 154 -0.57 -7.60 -9.25
C TYR A 154 -1.71 -8.60 -9.49
N GLN A 155 -2.72 -8.15 -10.23
CA GLN A 155 -3.80 -9.01 -10.69
C GLN A 155 -3.99 -8.84 -12.20
N LYS A 156 -4.20 -9.96 -12.91
CA LYS A 156 -4.66 -9.92 -14.30
C LYS A 156 -6.11 -9.50 -14.35
N THR A 157 -6.37 -8.39 -15.04
CA THR A 157 -7.70 -7.80 -15.14
C THR A 157 -7.98 -7.45 -16.59
N GLU A 158 -9.16 -7.76 -17.09
CA GLU A 158 -9.59 -7.36 -18.42
C GLU A 158 -10.05 -5.90 -18.39
N ILE A 159 -9.42 -5.07 -19.20
CA ILE A 159 -9.77 -3.65 -19.37
C ILE A 159 -10.64 -3.52 -20.62
N PRO A 160 -11.93 -3.12 -20.48
CA PRO A 160 -12.79 -2.89 -21.61
C PRO A 160 -12.31 -1.75 -22.51
N GLU A 161 -12.63 -1.83 -23.79
CA GLU A 161 -12.34 -0.77 -24.74
C GLU A 161 -12.97 0.57 -24.30
N GLY A 162 -12.19 1.65 -24.40
CA GLY A 162 -12.63 3.00 -24.04
C GLY A 162 -12.72 3.29 -22.54
N ARG A 163 -12.42 2.33 -21.67
CA ARG A 163 -12.36 2.56 -20.22
C ARG A 163 -11.02 3.17 -19.82
N LYS A 164 -11.08 4.23 -19.03
CA LYS A 164 -9.89 4.78 -18.39
C LYS A 164 -9.39 3.82 -17.30
N ASN A 165 -8.10 3.61 -17.27
CA ASN A 165 -7.42 2.87 -16.22
C ASN A 165 -6.49 3.81 -15.45
N ASP A 166 -6.92 4.25 -14.27
CA ASP A 166 -6.17 5.15 -13.39
C ASP A 166 -5.18 4.39 -12.48
N ASN A 167 -4.95 3.09 -12.78
CA ASN A 167 -4.00 2.26 -12.04
C ASN A 167 -2.70 2.09 -12.83
N TYR A 168 -1.67 1.62 -12.14
CA TYR A 168 -0.43 1.19 -12.79
C TYR A 168 -0.60 -0.20 -13.41
N THR A 169 0.00 -0.39 -14.58
CA THR A 169 0.10 -1.68 -15.25
C THR A 169 1.56 -2.12 -15.30
N LEU A 170 1.77 -3.43 -15.22
CA LEU A 170 3.09 -4.05 -15.17
C LEU A 170 3.32 -4.90 -16.42
N THR A 171 4.49 -4.78 -17.04
CA THR A 171 5.00 -5.79 -17.95
C THR A 171 5.95 -6.68 -17.15
N VAL A 172 5.65 -7.99 -17.12
CA VAL A 172 6.39 -8.97 -16.34
C VAL A 172 6.98 -10.00 -17.28
N ASP A 173 8.28 -10.29 -17.14
CA ASP A 173 8.96 -11.30 -17.96
C ASP A 173 8.72 -12.74 -17.42
N ALA A 174 9.34 -13.73 -18.09
CA ALA A 174 9.17 -15.14 -17.74
C ALA A 174 9.74 -15.51 -16.36
N ASP A 175 10.68 -14.72 -15.84
CA ASP A 175 11.32 -14.92 -14.54
C ASP A 175 10.58 -14.18 -13.41
N GLY A 176 9.47 -13.51 -13.75
CA GLY A 176 8.67 -12.73 -12.78
C GLY A 176 9.23 -11.35 -12.51
N ARG A 177 10.21 -10.86 -13.28
CA ARG A 177 10.76 -9.52 -13.15
C ARG A 177 9.87 -8.51 -13.87
N VAL A 178 9.65 -7.36 -13.22
CA VAL A 178 8.99 -6.21 -13.86
C VAL A 178 9.97 -5.51 -14.78
N THR A 179 9.61 -5.43 -16.06
CA THR A 179 10.41 -4.77 -17.10
C THR A 179 9.87 -3.39 -17.47
N GLU A 180 8.60 -3.13 -17.20
CA GLU A 180 7.95 -1.85 -17.44
C GLU A 180 6.83 -1.62 -16.44
N LEU A 181 6.64 -0.38 -16.01
CA LEU A 181 5.55 0.07 -15.16
C LEU A 181 4.97 1.34 -15.74
N LEU A 182 3.71 1.28 -16.18
CA LEU A 182 3.01 2.37 -16.86
C LEU A 182 1.84 2.87 -16.02
N PHE A 183 1.67 4.18 -15.98
CA PHE A 183 0.50 4.84 -15.41
C PHE A 183 -0.44 5.27 -16.53
N ASN A 184 -1.75 5.12 -16.31
CA ASN A 184 -2.77 5.46 -17.29
C ASN A 184 -2.62 4.69 -18.62
N ASP A 185 -2.32 3.41 -18.55
CA ASP A 185 -2.32 2.54 -19.74
C ASP A 185 -3.75 2.21 -20.15
N TYR A 186 -4.21 2.79 -21.24
CA TYR A 186 -5.57 2.64 -21.77
C TYR A 186 -5.72 1.52 -22.79
N ARG A 187 -4.70 0.70 -23.00
CA ARG A 187 -4.80 -0.44 -23.93
C ARG A 187 -5.88 -1.41 -23.44
N PRO A 188 -6.86 -1.78 -24.27
CA PRO A 188 -7.85 -2.78 -23.92
C PRO A 188 -7.25 -4.18 -23.83
N GLY A 189 -7.97 -5.10 -23.21
CA GLY A 189 -7.57 -6.48 -23.02
C GLY A 189 -7.03 -6.79 -21.64
N VAL A 190 -6.42 -7.96 -21.49
CA VAL A 190 -5.90 -8.41 -20.19
C VAL A 190 -4.62 -7.66 -19.87
N GLN A 191 -4.63 -6.95 -18.74
CA GLN A 191 -3.52 -6.18 -18.20
C GLN A 191 -3.13 -6.69 -16.82
N ASN A 192 -1.85 -6.60 -16.47
CA ASN A 192 -1.39 -6.87 -15.11
C ASN A 192 -1.53 -5.58 -14.27
N LEU A 193 -2.62 -5.44 -13.54
CA LEU A 193 -2.87 -4.26 -12.71
C LEU A 193 -2.16 -4.38 -11.38
N ASP A 194 -1.40 -3.36 -11.02
CA ASP A 194 -0.83 -3.18 -9.69
C ASP A 194 -1.94 -3.14 -8.63
N LEU A 195 -1.76 -3.88 -7.56
CA LEU A 195 -2.63 -3.85 -6.39
C LEU A 195 -2.21 -2.78 -5.36
N ASN A 196 -1.16 -2.02 -5.64
CA ASN A 196 -0.53 -1.08 -4.71
C ASN A 196 -0.09 -1.75 -3.40
N ILE A 197 0.31 -2.99 -3.49
CA ILE A 197 0.86 -3.80 -2.40
C ILE A 197 2.32 -4.11 -2.72
N TYR A 198 3.21 -3.65 -1.84
CA TYR A 198 4.66 -3.76 -2.03
C TYR A 198 5.32 -4.34 -0.79
N VAL A 199 6.37 -5.12 -0.99
CA VAL A 199 7.29 -5.52 0.08
C VAL A 199 8.72 -5.21 -0.34
N LEU A 200 9.51 -4.71 0.62
CA LEU A 200 10.93 -4.44 0.48
C LEU A 200 11.61 -4.47 1.84
N GLU A 201 12.93 -4.57 1.85
CA GLU A 201 13.67 -4.41 3.10
C GLU A 201 13.56 -2.96 3.61
N ARG A 202 13.45 -2.79 4.92
CA ARG A 202 13.33 -1.47 5.57
C ARG A 202 14.50 -0.55 5.20
N GLU A 203 15.72 -1.07 5.18
CA GLU A 203 16.90 -0.29 4.81
C GLU A 203 16.85 0.17 3.34
N THR A 204 16.36 -0.67 2.43
CA THR A 204 16.13 -0.31 1.03
C THR A 204 15.10 0.81 0.93
N LEU A 205 13.98 0.71 1.67
CA LEU A 205 12.96 1.77 1.71
C LEU A 205 13.55 3.09 2.19
N LEU A 206 14.29 3.09 3.30
CA LEU A 206 14.92 4.28 3.87
C LEU A 206 15.85 4.95 2.85
N LYS A 207 16.68 4.17 2.15
CA LYS A 207 17.59 4.66 1.11
C LYS A 207 16.83 5.30 -0.06
N LEU A 208 15.82 4.60 -0.58
CA LEU A 208 15.02 5.07 -1.71
C LEU A 208 14.26 6.37 -1.36
N VAL A 209 13.66 6.42 -0.19
CA VAL A 209 12.88 7.60 0.25
C VAL A 209 13.80 8.80 0.50
N ARG A 210 14.97 8.62 1.12
CA ARG A 210 15.95 9.72 1.31
C ARG A 210 16.42 10.30 -0.03
N ASP A 211 16.79 9.43 -0.98
CA ASP A 211 17.20 9.87 -2.30
C ASP A 211 16.06 10.61 -3.03
N ALA A 212 14.88 10.03 -3.05
CA ALA A 212 13.70 10.63 -3.68
C ALA A 212 13.32 11.99 -3.06
N THR A 213 13.32 12.08 -1.72
CA THR A 213 13.02 13.33 -1.00
C THR A 213 14.06 14.41 -1.31
N SER A 214 15.35 14.07 -1.38
CA SER A 214 16.41 15.02 -1.71
C SER A 214 16.29 15.62 -3.12
N ARG A 215 15.59 14.89 -4.02
CA ARG A 215 15.31 15.33 -5.40
C ARG A 215 13.92 15.98 -5.56
N GLY A 216 13.13 16.09 -4.49
CA GLY A 216 11.77 16.62 -4.54
C GLY A 216 10.78 15.71 -5.25
N LEU A 217 11.01 14.41 -5.31
CA LEU A 217 10.12 13.42 -5.89
C LEU A 217 8.93 13.16 -4.96
N ILE A 218 7.77 12.82 -5.53
CA ILE A 218 6.50 12.79 -4.80
C ILE A 218 5.87 11.40 -4.80
N TYR A 219 5.87 10.71 -5.94
CA TYR A 219 5.13 9.47 -6.15
C TYR A 219 6.06 8.26 -6.13
N PHE A 220 5.79 7.29 -5.28
CA PHE A 220 6.61 6.10 -5.13
C PHE A 220 6.63 5.25 -6.40
N GLU A 221 5.48 5.00 -6.98
CA GLU A 221 5.30 4.16 -8.15
C GLU A 221 5.94 4.80 -9.40
N ARG A 222 5.61 6.07 -9.65
CA ARG A 222 6.06 6.79 -10.84
C ARG A 222 7.53 7.19 -10.74
N ASP A 223 7.88 7.81 -9.61
CA ASP A 223 9.16 8.51 -9.49
C ASP A 223 10.28 7.59 -8.98
N ILE A 224 9.93 6.50 -8.25
CA ILE A 224 10.91 5.51 -7.79
C ILE A 224 10.84 4.25 -8.65
N LEU A 225 9.70 3.56 -8.72
CA LEU A 225 9.65 2.26 -9.39
C LEU A 225 9.78 2.38 -10.90
N ALA A 226 8.92 3.16 -11.56
CA ALA A 226 8.91 3.27 -13.03
C ALA A 226 10.21 3.85 -13.58
N HIS A 227 10.78 4.90 -12.95
CA HIS A 227 12.04 5.49 -13.41
C HIS A 227 13.26 4.58 -13.18
N ASN A 228 13.22 3.69 -12.22
CA ASN A 228 14.34 2.83 -11.87
C ASN A 228 14.10 1.36 -12.21
N VAL A 229 13.12 1.03 -13.06
CA VAL A 229 12.77 -0.36 -13.41
C VAL A 229 13.95 -1.14 -14.00
N ASN A 230 14.88 -0.46 -14.67
CA ASN A 230 16.10 -1.05 -15.24
C ASN A 230 17.25 -1.15 -14.22
N ILE A 231 17.16 -0.49 -13.07
CA ILE A 231 18.21 -0.43 -12.04
C ILE A 231 17.84 -1.30 -10.86
N LEU A 232 16.60 -1.17 -10.38
CA LEU A 232 16.05 -1.96 -9.30
C LEU A 232 15.65 -3.34 -9.79
N ASN A 233 15.95 -4.36 -8.99
CA ASN A 233 15.37 -5.68 -9.18
C ASN A 233 13.94 -5.69 -8.61
N ILE A 234 12.94 -5.46 -9.47
CA ILE A 234 11.53 -5.47 -9.09
C ILE A 234 10.92 -6.80 -9.52
N HIS A 235 10.45 -7.59 -8.57
CA HIS A 235 9.77 -8.86 -8.82
C HIS A 235 8.26 -8.69 -8.66
N ALA A 236 7.47 -9.41 -9.48
CA ALA A 236 6.01 -9.35 -9.44
C ALA A 236 5.41 -10.68 -8.99
N LEU A 237 4.44 -10.63 -8.07
CA LEU A 237 3.67 -11.78 -7.63
C LEU A 237 2.21 -11.64 -8.06
N GLU A 238 1.71 -12.60 -8.85
CA GLU A 238 0.31 -12.62 -9.28
C GLU A 238 -0.62 -13.01 -8.12
N TYR A 239 -1.66 -12.20 -7.92
CA TYR A 239 -2.78 -12.52 -7.03
C TYR A 239 -3.98 -12.97 -7.87
N THR A 240 -4.45 -14.19 -7.62
CA THR A 240 -5.56 -14.82 -8.39
C THR A 240 -6.89 -14.80 -7.63
N GLY A 241 -6.91 -14.24 -6.42
CA GLY A 241 -8.11 -14.17 -5.59
C GLY A 241 -9.08 -13.06 -6.01
N TYR A 242 -10.17 -12.95 -5.28
CA TYR A 242 -11.17 -11.90 -5.52
C TYR A 242 -10.65 -10.53 -5.08
N VAL A 243 -10.83 -9.53 -5.94
CA VAL A 243 -10.54 -8.11 -5.65
C VAL A 243 -11.79 -7.30 -5.99
N ALA A 244 -12.25 -6.46 -5.07
CA ALA A 244 -13.18 -5.38 -5.36
C ALA A 244 -12.51 -4.06 -5.04
N ARG A 245 -12.50 -3.14 -6.00
CA ARG A 245 -11.94 -1.79 -5.85
C ARG A 245 -13.04 -0.81 -5.51
N SER A 246 -12.75 0.16 -4.66
CA SER A 246 -13.72 1.19 -4.23
C SER A 246 -14.18 2.09 -5.37
N GLU A 247 -13.32 2.28 -6.38
CA GLU A 247 -13.56 3.09 -7.57
C GLU A 247 -14.27 2.32 -8.69
N GLU A 248 -14.48 1.02 -8.57
CA GLU A 248 -15.24 0.24 -9.56
C GLU A 248 -16.73 0.53 -9.44
N ARG A 249 -17.22 1.42 -10.29
CA ARG A 249 -18.66 1.56 -10.51
C ARG A 249 -19.15 0.32 -11.27
N ARG A 250 -19.86 -0.57 -10.57
CA ARG A 250 -20.65 -1.58 -11.26
C ARG A 250 -21.79 -0.84 -11.98
N VAL A 251 -21.71 -0.86 -13.30
CA VAL A 251 -22.82 -0.43 -14.19
C VAL A 251 -23.91 -1.50 -14.14
#